data_0b642aeff1eb3f392827f188aea1cb29
#
_entry.id   0b642aeff1eb3f392827f188aea1cb29
#
_cell.length_a   1.000
_cell.length_b   1.000
_cell.length_c   1.000
_cell.angle_alpha   90.00
_cell.angle_beta   90.00
_cell.angle_gamma   90.00
#
_symmetry.space_group_name_H-M   'P 1'
#
loop_
_entity.id
_entity.type
_entity.pdbx_description
1 polymer ?
#
loop_
_entity_poly.entity_id
_entity_poly.type
_entity_poly.pdbx_seq_one_letter_code
_entity_poly.pdbx_strand_id
1 'polypeptide(L)'
;TGFEIKQKEKDMRESRPVIALDFPTFKEVQDFLELFPSEEKLYLKVGMELYYSAGPEVVRYLKKLGHSVFLDLKLHDIPNTVKSAMRVLSDLGVDMTNVHAAGGVEMMKSAREGLGNQAKLIAVTQLTSTSEEQMRDFQNIQTSLQESVIHYAKKTAEAGLDGVVCSAQEVKLIKEATSQDFICLTPGIRPSGAALGDQKRVMTPADAYQIGSDFIVVGRPITQATNPVAAYQAIKDEWTQDWK
;
A
#
# COMPACT_ATOMS: atom_id res chain seq x y z
N THR A 1 -13.66 17.15 -20.60
CA THR A 1 -15.04 16.62 -20.54
C THR A 1 -15.10 15.51 -19.46
N GLY A 2 -16.30 15.18 -18.97
CA GLY A 2 -16.48 14.14 -17.95
C GLY A 2 -15.97 12.76 -18.37
N PHE A 3 -15.88 12.47 -19.66
CA PHE A 3 -15.31 11.25 -20.21
C PHE A 3 -13.78 11.24 -20.08
N GLU A 4 -13.11 12.34 -20.36
CA GLU A 4 -11.65 12.46 -20.23
C GLU A 4 -11.20 12.37 -18.76
N ILE A 5 -11.99 12.93 -17.84
CA ILE A 5 -11.73 12.83 -16.40
C ILE A 5 -11.85 11.37 -15.95
N LYS A 6 -12.92 10.67 -16.33
CA LYS A 6 -13.10 9.24 -16.01
C LYS A 6 -12.01 8.35 -16.62
N GLN A 7 -11.57 8.65 -17.83
CA GLN A 7 -10.49 7.90 -18.47
C GLN A 7 -9.16 8.14 -17.74
N LYS A 8 -8.87 9.38 -17.35
CA LYS A 8 -7.66 9.73 -16.58
C LYS A 8 -7.68 9.09 -15.20
N GLU A 9 -8.82 9.07 -14.52
CA GLU A 9 -9.00 8.37 -13.24
C GLU A 9 -8.78 6.86 -13.38
N LYS A 10 -9.25 6.25 -14.47
CA LYS A 10 -9.06 4.84 -14.78
C LYS A 10 -7.57 4.49 -15.00
N ASP A 11 -6.83 5.38 -15.67
CA ASP A 11 -5.41 5.17 -16.00
C ASP A 11 -4.49 5.28 -14.77
N MET A 12 -4.97 5.85 -13.65
CA MET A 12 -4.18 6.06 -12.43
C MET A 12 -4.32 4.94 -11.40
N ARG A 13 -5.40 4.16 -11.46
CA ARG A 13 -5.64 3.08 -10.50
C ARG A 13 -4.95 1.80 -10.94
N GLU A 14 -4.35 1.11 -9.99
CA GLU A 14 -3.79 -0.22 -10.23
C GLU A 14 -4.91 -1.26 -10.32
N SER A 15 -5.02 -1.96 -11.45
CA SER A 15 -6.05 -2.98 -11.67
C SER A 15 -5.82 -4.26 -10.88
N ARG A 16 -4.57 -4.53 -10.50
CA ARG A 16 -4.21 -5.73 -9.74
C ARG A 16 -4.32 -5.46 -8.25
N PRO A 17 -5.15 -6.20 -7.51
CA PRO A 17 -5.05 -6.19 -6.04
C PRO A 17 -3.62 -6.51 -5.61
N VAL A 18 -3.08 -5.73 -4.67
CA VAL A 18 -1.78 -5.99 -4.09
C VAL A 18 -1.94 -7.14 -3.08
N ILE A 19 -1.23 -8.24 -3.29
CA ILE A 19 -1.26 -9.40 -2.38
C ILE A 19 -0.21 -9.21 -1.29
N ALA A 20 -0.64 -9.18 -0.03
CA ALA A 20 0.27 -9.17 1.09
C ALA A 20 0.88 -10.57 1.31
N LEU A 21 2.18 -10.70 1.04
CA LEU A 21 2.93 -11.95 1.23
C LEU A 21 3.40 -12.08 2.68
N ASP A 22 2.45 -12.21 3.61
CA ASP A 22 2.74 -12.33 5.04
C ASP A 22 3.09 -13.78 5.40
N PHE A 23 4.11 -14.31 4.73
CA PHE A 23 4.67 -15.63 4.97
C PHE A 23 5.97 -15.52 5.79
N PRO A 24 6.20 -16.44 6.74
CA PRO A 24 7.40 -16.39 7.57
C PRO A 24 8.68 -16.79 6.84
N THR A 25 8.58 -17.49 5.70
CA THR A 25 9.74 -18.02 4.97
C THR A 25 9.68 -17.74 3.47
N PHE A 26 10.85 -17.68 2.85
CA PHE A 26 10.98 -17.57 1.40
C PHE A 26 10.39 -18.79 0.67
N LYS A 27 10.57 -19.98 1.23
CA LYS A 27 10.01 -21.23 0.67
C LYS A 27 8.49 -21.17 0.52
N GLU A 28 7.78 -20.66 1.54
CA GLU A 28 6.31 -20.53 1.48
C GLU A 28 5.87 -19.53 0.41
N VAL A 29 6.64 -18.47 0.18
CA VAL A 29 6.40 -17.54 -0.93
C VAL A 29 6.53 -18.24 -2.27
N GLN A 30 7.59 -19.03 -2.45
CA GLN A 30 7.80 -19.80 -3.68
C GLN A 30 6.66 -20.79 -3.94
N ASP A 31 6.27 -21.54 -2.93
CA ASP A 31 5.16 -22.50 -3.01
C ASP A 31 3.83 -21.81 -3.37
N PHE A 32 3.57 -20.66 -2.76
CA PHE A 32 2.38 -19.85 -3.07
C PHE A 32 2.37 -19.38 -4.53
N LEU A 33 3.48 -18.83 -5.02
CA LEU A 33 3.58 -18.32 -6.39
C LEU A 33 3.48 -19.40 -7.46
N GLU A 34 3.92 -20.62 -7.16
CA GLU A 34 3.79 -21.78 -8.07
C GLU A 34 2.32 -22.15 -8.37
N LEU A 35 1.37 -21.71 -7.53
CA LEU A 35 -0.06 -21.92 -7.78
C LEU A 35 -0.59 -21.09 -8.95
N PHE A 36 0.07 -19.99 -9.26
CA PHE A 36 -0.35 -19.05 -10.32
C PHE A 36 0.28 -19.42 -11.67
N PRO A 37 -0.44 -19.19 -12.78
CA PRO A 37 0.15 -19.31 -14.12
C PRO A 37 1.39 -18.40 -14.25
N SER A 38 2.43 -18.87 -14.93
CA SER A 38 3.69 -18.13 -15.08
C SER A 38 3.55 -16.79 -15.82
N GLU A 39 2.56 -16.67 -16.67
CA GLU A 39 2.21 -15.45 -17.40
C GLU A 39 1.44 -14.43 -16.56
N GLU A 40 0.86 -14.82 -15.42
CA GLU A 40 0.17 -13.91 -14.52
C GLU A 40 1.18 -13.03 -13.76
N LYS A 41 1.22 -11.75 -14.07
CA LYS A 41 2.10 -10.79 -13.39
C LYS A 41 1.33 -10.12 -12.26
N LEU A 42 1.74 -10.43 -11.04
CA LEU A 42 1.10 -9.99 -9.80
C LEU A 42 1.73 -8.71 -9.26
N TYR A 43 1.01 -8.04 -8.38
CA TYR A 43 1.54 -6.97 -7.54
C TYR A 43 1.65 -7.50 -6.11
N LEU A 44 2.85 -7.56 -5.57
CA LEU A 44 3.15 -8.31 -4.34
C LEU A 44 3.74 -7.38 -3.28
N LYS A 45 3.15 -7.39 -2.08
CA LYS A 45 3.70 -6.66 -0.94
C LYS A 45 4.59 -7.57 -0.10
N VAL A 46 5.83 -7.15 0.08
CA VAL A 46 6.80 -7.77 1.00
C VAL A 46 6.87 -6.88 2.25
N GLY A 47 6.44 -7.42 3.38
CA GLY A 47 6.49 -6.73 4.67
C GLY A 47 7.75 -7.06 5.47
N MET A 48 7.81 -6.55 6.69
CA MET A 48 9.00 -6.65 7.55
C MET A 48 9.39 -8.09 7.88
N GLU A 49 8.44 -8.92 8.29
CA GLU A 49 8.73 -10.31 8.68
C GLU A 49 9.42 -11.07 7.54
N LEU A 50 8.82 -11.08 6.37
CA LEU A 50 9.37 -11.77 5.21
C LEU A 50 10.73 -11.19 4.78
N TYR A 51 10.84 -9.87 4.72
CA TYR A 51 12.07 -9.22 4.29
C TYR A 51 13.22 -9.47 5.27
N TYR A 52 12.98 -9.37 6.56
CA TYR A 52 14.02 -9.62 7.56
C TYR A 52 14.40 -11.09 7.69
N SER A 53 13.48 -12.02 7.41
CA SER A 53 13.82 -13.45 7.39
C SER A 53 14.53 -13.89 6.11
N ALA A 54 14.09 -13.41 4.96
CA ALA A 54 14.59 -13.85 3.65
C ALA A 54 15.69 -12.93 3.06
N GLY A 55 15.77 -11.70 3.53
CA GLY A 55 16.69 -10.70 2.98
C GLY A 55 16.26 -10.16 1.62
N PRO A 56 17.10 -9.34 0.97
CA PRO A 56 16.80 -8.71 -0.31
C PRO A 56 16.61 -9.71 -1.47
N GLU A 57 17.05 -10.93 -1.31
CA GLU A 57 16.91 -11.98 -2.34
C GLU A 57 15.45 -12.27 -2.68
N VAL A 58 14.52 -12.13 -1.73
CA VAL A 58 13.10 -12.30 -2.02
C VAL A 58 12.62 -11.25 -3.03
N VAL A 59 13.06 -10.01 -2.89
CA VAL A 59 12.70 -8.94 -3.85
C VAL A 59 13.29 -9.23 -5.23
N ARG A 60 14.56 -9.59 -5.31
CA ARG A 60 15.22 -9.95 -6.56
C ARG A 60 14.52 -11.12 -7.26
N TYR A 61 14.14 -12.12 -6.51
CA TYR A 61 13.39 -13.27 -7.03
C TYR A 61 12.05 -12.85 -7.63
N LEU A 62 11.26 -12.05 -6.93
CA LEU A 62 9.96 -11.57 -7.41
C LEU A 62 10.11 -10.70 -8.67
N LYS A 63 11.10 -9.82 -8.69
CA LYS A 63 11.39 -8.97 -9.85
C LYS A 63 11.84 -9.79 -11.06
N LYS A 64 12.66 -10.81 -10.86
CA LYS A 64 13.09 -11.72 -11.92
C LYS A 64 11.93 -12.48 -12.56
N LEU A 65 10.91 -12.82 -11.78
CA LEU A 65 9.68 -13.42 -12.29
C LEU A 65 8.74 -12.44 -13.02
N GLY A 66 9.07 -11.14 -13.01
CA GLY A 66 8.30 -10.09 -13.69
C GLY A 66 7.17 -9.49 -12.87
N HIS A 67 7.09 -9.78 -11.57
CA HIS A 67 6.10 -9.19 -10.70
C HIS A 67 6.42 -7.74 -10.32
N SER A 68 5.41 -6.97 -9.97
CA SER A 68 5.57 -5.68 -9.31
C SER A 68 5.69 -5.89 -7.81
N VAL A 69 6.55 -5.12 -7.14
CA VAL A 69 6.84 -5.28 -5.71
C VAL A 69 6.60 -3.97 -4.96
N PHE A 70 5.76 -4.04 -3.94
CA PHE A 70 5.65 -3.04 -2.89
C PHE A 70 6.45 -3.52 -1.67
N LEU A 71 7.59 -2.88 -1.41
CA LEU A 71 8.42 -3.20 -0.23
C LEU A 71 7.98 -2.31 0.94
N ASP A 72 7.25 -2.92 1.87
CA ASP A 72 6.56 -2.26 2.97
C ASP A 72 7.37 -2.37 4.27
N LEU A 73 8.39 -1.53 4.40
CA LEU A 73 9.29 -1.51 5.58
C LEU A 73 9.04 -0.31 6.51
N LYS A 74 8.27 0.68 6.05
CA LYS A 74 7.89 1.88 6.84
C LYS A 74 9.11 2.57 7.46
N LEU A 75 10.05 3.02 6.61
CA LEU A 75 11.28 3.65 7.07
C LEU A 75 10.99 4.87 7.95
N HIS A 76 11.68 4.95 9.07
CA HIS A 76 11.57 6.05 10.01
C HIS A 76 12.90 6.19 10.74
N ASP A 77 13.71 7.13 10.29
CA ASP A 77 15.03 7.41 10.86
C ASP A 77 15.41 8.85 10.52
N ILE A 78 16.61 9.28 10.88
CA ILE A 78 17.12 10.59 10.49
C ILE A 78 17.22 10.69 8.95
N PRO A 79 17.09 11.91 8.38
CA PRO A 79 16.98 12.09 6.92
C PRO A 79 18.08 11.40 6.10
N ASN A 80 19.33 11.51 6.51
CA ASN A 80 20.45 10.92 5.77
C ASN A 80 20.41 9.39 5.74
N THR A 81 20.04 8.75 6.84
CA THR A 81 19.90 7.29 6.92
C THR A 81 18.77 6.80 6.01
N VAL A 82 17.64 7.49 6.01
CA VAL A 82 16.50 7.16 5.15
C VAL A 82 16.87 7.34 3.68
N LYS A 83 17.57 8.42 3.32
CA LYS A 83 18.08 8.64 1.95
C LYS A 83 18.97 7.51 1.47
N SER A 84 19.93 7.09 2.30
CA SER A 84 20.86 6.00 1.97
C SER A 84 20.14 4.66 1.84
N ALA A 85 19.20 4.36 2.74
CA ALA A 85 18.38 3.16 2.65
C ALA A 85 17.51 3.15 1.37
N MET A 86 16.91 4.26 1.02
CA MET A 86 16.10 4.39 -0.22
C MET A 86 16.92 4.16 -1.50
N ARG A 87 18.18 4.54 -1.53
CA ARG A 87 19.08 4.20 -2.65
C ARG A 87 19.22 2.69 -2.82
N VAL A 88 19.37 1.96 -1.72
CA VAL A 88 19.41 0.49 -1.75
C VAL A 88 18.11 -0.08 -2.31
N LEU A 89 16.97 0.43 -1.87
CA LEU A 89 15.67 -0.01 -2.36
C LEU A 89 15.46 0.32 -3.84
N SER A 90 15.97 1.46 -4.29
CA SER A 90 15.98 1.83 -5.72
C SER A 90 16.77 0.81 -6.54
N ASP A 91 17.95 0.41 -6.07
CA ASP A 91 18.79 -0.58 -6.74
C ASP A 91 18.17 -1.97 -6.79
N LEU A 92 17.32 -2.32 -5.81
CA LEU A 92 16.53 -3.55 -5.83
C LEU A 92 15.42 -3.55 -6.89
N GLY A 93 15.08 -2.40 -7.45
CA GLY A 93 14.06 -2.27 -8.47
C GLY A 93 12.64 -2.36 -7.97
N VAL A 94 12.37 -1.99 -6.71
CA VAL A 94 11.02 -1.97 -6.16
C VAL A 94 10.12 -1.01 -6.94
N ASP A 95 8.85 -1.33 -7.05
CA ASP A 95 7.86 -0.51 -7.75
C ASP A 95 7.19 0.50 -6.82
N MET A 96 7.15 0.19 -5.55
CA MET A 96 6.63 1.06 -4.49
C MET A 96 7.29 0.74 -3.15
N THR A 97 7.50 1.78 -2.35
CA THR A 97 7.94 1.65 -0.96
C THR A 97 7.36 2.78 -0.10
N ASN A 98 7.62 2.75 1.20
CA ASN A 98 7.00 3.70 2.11
C ASN A 98 7.91 4.13 3.26
N VAL A 99 7.47 5.21 3.89
CA VAL A 99 8.03 5.78 5.13
C VAL A 99 6.89 6.08 6.10
N HIS A 100 7.21 6.37 7.35
CA HIS A 100 6.30 7.05 8.26
C HIS A 100 6.30 8.56 8.02
N ALA A 101 5.14 9.16 7.82
CA ALA A 101 5.00 10.62 7.71
C ALA A 101 5.47 11.33 8.98
N ALA A 102 5.34 10.69 10.13
CA ALA A 102 5.78 11.21 11.42
C ALA A 102 7.30 11.51 11.49
N GLY A 103 8.09 10.99 10.55
CA GLY A 103 9.52 11.34 10.44
C GLY A 103 9.77 12.79 10.00
N GLY A 104 8.77 13.47 9.47
CA GLY A 104 8.83 14.87 9.10
C GLY A 104 9.14 15.12 7.62
N VAL A 105 8.95 16.37 7.21
CA VAL A 105 9.09 16.80 5.80
C VAL A 105 10.52 16.57 5.28
N GLU A 106 11.52 16.90 6.06
CA GLU A 106 12.92 16.73 5.66
C GLU A 106 13.31 15.27 5.45
N MET A 107 12.83 14.38 6.33
CA MET A 107 13.02 12.93 6.16
C MET A 107 12.34 12.44 4.88
N MET A 108 11.10 12.86 4.64
CA MET A 108 10.34 12.45 3.44
C MET A 108 10.97 12.99 2.14
N LYS A 109 11.46 14.24 2.13
CA LYS A 109 12.22 14.78 0.99
C LYS A 109 13.50 13.98 0.74
N SER A 110 14.23 13.64 1.78
CA SER A 110 15.44 12.82 1.70
C SER A 110 15.13 11.41 1.19
N ALA A 111 14.02 10.83 1.61
CA ALA A 111 13.52 9.54 1.09
C ALA A 111 13.27 9.62 -0.42
N ARG A 112 12.57 10.65 -0.89
CA ARG A 112 12.32 10.87 -2.32
C ARG A 112 13.62 11.02 -3.10
N GLU A 113 14.55 11.80 -2.58
CA GLU A 113 15.84 12.00 -3.23
C GLU A 113 16.63 10.69 -3.36
N GLY A 114 16.65 9.86 -2.32
CA GLY A 114 17.32 8.56 -2.34
C GLY A 114 16.68 7.55 -3.28
N LEU A 115 15.35 7.47 -3.29
CA LEU A 115 14.60 6.55 -4.15
C LEU A 115 14.60 6.97 -5.63
N GLY A 116 14.62 8.28 -5.90
CA GLY A 116 14.40 8.79 -7.25
C GLY A 116 12.91 8.76 -7.64
N ASN A 117 12.65 8.85 -8.95
CA ASN A 117 11.29 8.97 -9.49
C ASN A 117 10.77 7.71 -10.21
N GLN A 118 11.53 6.63 -10.23
CA GLN A 118 11.15 5.40 -10.92
C GLN A 118 10.19 4.52 -10.12
N ALA A 119 10.17 4.68 -8.82
CA ALA A 119 9.27 3.97 -7.91
C ALA A 119 8.31 4.93 -7.21
N LYS A 120 7.13 4.44 -6.87
CA LYS A 120 6.19 5.18 -6.03
C LYS A 120 6.66 5.20 -4.59
N LEU A 121 6.57 6.38 -3.97
CA LEU A 121 6.89 6.58 -2.55
C LEU A 121 5.66 7.13 -1.84
N ILE A 122 5.15 6.36 -0.88
CA ILE A 122 3.99 6.73 -0.09
C ILE A 122 4.32 6.78 1.39
N ALA A 123 3.50 7.44 2.18
CA ALA A 123 3.71 7.54 3.62
C ALA A 123 2.56 6.94 4.42
N VAL A 124 2.90 6.31 5.53
CA VAL A 124 1.94 5.93 6.56
C VAL A 124 1.64 7.19 7.39
N THR A 125 0.37 7.54 7.50
CA THR A 125 -0.10 8.68 8.28
C THR A 125 -0.21 8.29 9.76
N GLN A 126 -1.33 7.73 10.16
CA GLN A 126 -1.49 6.99 11.40
C GLN A 126 -1.73 5.52 11.04
N LEU A 127 -1.18 4.60 11.80
CA LEU A 127 -1.47 3.19 11.60
C LEU A 127 -2.96 2.93 11.74
N THR A 128 -3.52 2.09 10.90
CA THR A 128 -4.96 1.77 10.93
C THR A 128 -5.40 1.12 12.25
N SER A 129 -4.46 0.59 13.02
CA SER A 129 -4.67 0.05 14.37
C SER A 129 -4.66 1.12 15.47
N THR A 130 -4.21 2.35 15.18
CA THR A 130 -4.14 3.43 16.18
C THR A 130 -5.52 4.04 16.40
N SER A 131 -6.00 3.97 17.64
CA SER A 131 -7.22 4.68 18.05
C SER A 131 -6.93 6.15 18.39
N GLU A 132 -7.97 6.98 18.37
CA GLU A 132 -7.84 8.38 18.76
C GLU A 132 -7.35 8.54 20.21
N GLU A 133 -7.83 7.65 21.10
CA GLU A 133 -7.38 7.60 22.49
C GLU A 133 -5.88 7.31 22.61
N GLN A 134 -5.39 6.29 21.91
CA GLN A 134 -3.95 5.96 21.87
C GLN A 134 -3.11 7.10 21.29
N MET A 135 -3.59 7.74 20.23
CA MET A 135 -2.90 8.89 19.64
C MET A 135 -2.78 10.04 20.63
N ARG A 136 -3.85 10.38 21.34
CA ARG A 136 -3.86 11.45 22.34
C ARG A 136 -2.99 11.14 23.55
N ASP A 137 -3.12 9.95 24.08
CA ASP A 137 -2.37 9.52 25.27
C ASP A 137 -0.87 9.34 24.99
N PHE A 138 -0.54 8.55 23.98
CA PHE A 138 0.84 8.16 23.73
C PHE A 138 1.61 9.15 22.85
N GLN A 139 1.00 9.63 21.76
CA GLN A 139 1.66 10.56 20.83
C GLN A 139 1.52 12.03 21.26
N ASN A 140 0.67 12.30 22.24
CA ASN A 140 0.36 13.66 22.71
C ASN A 140 -0.19 14.56 21.59
N ILE A 141 -0.94 14.00 20.66
CA ILE A 141 -1.64 14.73 19.59
C ILE A 141 -3.07 14.97 20.05
N GLN A 142 -3.47 16.23 20.18
CA GLN A 142 -4.77 16.60 20.80
C GLN A 142 -5.88 16.83 19.77
N THR A 143 -5.59 16.78 18.48
CA THR A 143 -6.60 16.84 17.43
C THR A 143 -7.38 15.54 17.33
N SER A 144 -8.41 15.50 16.48
CA SER A 144 -9.04 14.23 16.13
C SER A 144 -8.08 13.36 15.31
N LEU A 145 -8.30 12.06 15.31
CA LEU A 145 -7.52 11.13 14.47
C LEU A 145 -7.61 11.52 12.98
N GLN A 146 -8.80 11.88 12.52
CA GLN A 146 -9.03 12.33 11.15
C GLN A 146 -8.23 13.59 10.81
N GLU A 147 -8.22 14.59 11.69
CA GLU A 147 -7.41 15.81 11.49
C GLU A 147 -5.93 15.51 11.42
N SER A 148 -5.43 14.59 12.26
CA SER A 148 -4.04 14.14 12.23
C SER A 148 -3.70 13.46 10.89
N VAL A 149 -4.55 12.57 10.41
CA VAL A 149 -4.36 11.88 9.11
C VAL A 149 -4.31 12.89 7.95
N ILE A 150 -5.23 13.85 7.92
CA ILE A 150 -5.26 14.90 6.89
C ILE A 150 -4.01 15.78 6.96
N HIS A 151 -3.58 16.13 8.16
CA HIS A 151 -2.38 16.92 8.38
C HIS A 151 -1.14 16.20 7.82
N TYR A 152 -0.95 14.95 8.16
CA TYR A 152 0.15 14.13 7.62
C TYR A 152 0.08 13.98 6.10
N ALA A 153 -1.12 13.80 5.54
CA ALA A 153 -1.30 13.70 4.09
C ALA A 153 -0.87 14.98 3.37
N LYS A 154 -1.25 16.14 3.90
CA LYS A 154 -0.80 17.45 3.36
C LYS A 154 0.72 17.60 3.41
N LYS A 155 1.34 17.25 4.53
CA LYS A 155 2.79 17.30 4.69
C LYS A 155 3.52 16.32 3.77
N THR A 156 2.93 15.17 3.54
CA THR A 156 3.44 14.16 2.61
C THR A 156 3.41 14.68 1.17
N ALA A 157 2.32 15.31 0.75
CA ALA A 157 2.22 15.96 -0.56
C ALA A 157 3.21 17.12 -0.70
N GLU A 158 3.36 17.95 0.31
CA GLU A 158 4.33 19.04 0.37
C GLU A 158 5.78 18.54 0.19
N ALA A 159 6.10 17.39 0.78
CA ALA A 159 7.41 16.75 0.64
C ALA A 159 7.67 16.12 -0.74
N GLY A 160 6.68 16.07 -1.62
CA GLY A 160 6.83 15.53 -2.97
C GLY A 160 6.65 14.01 -3.06
N LEU A 161 6.00 13.37 -2.09
CA LEU A 161 5.64 11.97 -2.14
C LEU A 161 4.38 11.76 -2.99
N ASP A 162 4.18 10.52 -3.45
CA ASP A 162 3.11 10.18 -4.39
C ASP A 162 1.77 9.93 -3.71
N GLY A 163 1.75 9.61 -2.43
CA GLY A 163 0.52 9.29 -1.74
C GLY A 163 0.71 8.80 -0.31
N VAL A 164 -0.35 8.19 0.21
CA VAL A 164 -0.41 7.68 1.59
C VAL A 164 -1.05 6.31 1.67
N VAL A 165 -0.75 5.61 2.76
CA VAL A 165 -1.53 4.48 3.24
C VAL A 165 -2.64 5.04 4.14
N CYS A 166 -3.88 4.70 3.88
CA CYS A 166 -5.01 5.21 4.64
C CYS A 166 -6.17 4.20 4.69
N SER A 167 -7.09 4.38 5.64
CA SER A 167 -8.34 3.65 5.59
C SER A 167 -9.23 4.17 4.46
N ALA A 168 -10.13 3.32 3.94
CA ALA A 168 -11.03 3.71 2.87
C ALA A 168 -11.89 4.93 3.23
N GLN A 169 -12.27 5.06 4.50
CA GLN A 169 -13.09 6.18 5.00
C GLN A 169 -12.41 7.54 4.90
N GLU A 170 -11.08 7.57 4.83
CA GLU A 170 -10.27 8.80 4.78
C GLU A 170 -9.97 9.26 3.36
N VAL A 171 -10.16 8.40 2.35
CA VAL A 171 -9.75 8.65 0.96
C VAL A 171 -10.29 9.96 0.41
N LYS A 172 -11.59 10.20 0.54
CA LYS A 172 -12.22 11.41 0.02
C LYS A 172 -11.63 12.68 0.63
N LEU A 173 -11.49 12.72 1.94
CA LEU A 173 -10.95 13.86 2.68
C LEU A 173 -9.47 14.12 2.34
N ILE A 174 -8.70 13.06 2.19
CA ILE A 174 -7.29 13.17 1.80
C ILE A 174 -7.17 13.77 0.39
N LYS A 175 -7.96 13.29 -0.57
CA LYS A 175 -7.93 13.80 -1.95
C LYS A 175 -8.42 15.24 -2.04
N GLU A 176 -9.44 15.63 -1.26
CA GLU A 176 -9.90 17.01 -1.15
C GLU A 176 -8.82 17.93 -0.57
N ALA A 177 -8.03 17.44 0.37
CA ALA A 177 -6.97 18.20 1.04
C ALA A 177 -5.65 18.25 0.25
N THR A 178 -5.45 17.38 -0.73
CA THR A 178 -4.24 17.26 -1.54
C THR A 178 -4.55 17.45 -3.03
N SER A 179 -4.77 16.35 -3.75
CA SER A 179 -5.23 16.36 -5.15
C SER A 179 -5.90 15.04 -5.50
N GLN A 180 -6.63 15.00 -6.61
CA GLN A 180 -7.21 13.76 -7.12
C GLN A 180 -6.15 12.75 -7.55
N ASP A 181 -4.98 13.22 -7.93
CA ASP A 181 -3.85 12.41 -8.36
C ASP A 181 -3.02 11.85 -7.18
N PHE A 182 -3.30 12.29 -5.95
CA PHE A 182 -2.61 11.81 -4.75
C PHE A 182 -3.06 10.38 -4.43
N ILE A 183 -2.11 9.45 -4.42
CA ILE A 183 -2.41 8.02 -4.26
C ILE A 183 -2.94 7.73 -2.86
N CYS A 184 -4.06 7.02 -2.80
CA CYS A 184 -4.58 6.42 -1.59
C CYS A 184 -4.51 4.90 -1.72
N LEU A 185 -3.64 4.27 -0.94
CA LEU A 185 -3.52 2.83 -0.84
C LEU A 185 -4.27 2.35 0.40
N THR A 186 -5.23 1.45 0.21
CA THR A 186 -6.13 0.99 1.28
C THR A 186 -5.87 -0.48 1.62
N PRO A 187 -5.36 -0.77 2.82
CA PRO A 187 -5.20 -2.14 3.32
C PRO A 187 -6.49 -2.68 3.94
N GLY A 188 -6.46 -3.94 4.34
CA GLY A 188 -7.55 -4.56 5.11
C GLY A 188 -8.80 -4.84 4.30
N ILE A 189 -8.69 -4.94 2.99
CA ILE A 189 -9.79 -5.23 2.09
C ILE A 189 -10.16 -6.71 2.17
N ARG A 190 -11.48 -6.99 2.24
CA ARG A 190 -12.02 -8.34 2.26
C ARG A 190 -13.18 -8.46 1.28
N PRO A 191 -13.32 -9.61 0.56
CA PRO A 191 -14.45 -9.82 -0.33
C PRO A 191 -15.77 -9.87 0.45
N SER A 192 -16.87 -9.58 -0.24
CA SER A 192 -18.21 -9.69 0.31
C SER A 192 -18.45 -11.08 0.90
N GLY A 193 -19.01 -11.16 2.11
CA GLY A 193 -19.30 -12.42 2.80
C GLY A 193 -18.11 -13.12 3.47
N ALA A 194 -16.92 -12.54 3.42
CA ALA A 194 -15.77 -13.07 4.16
C ALA A 194 -15.93 -12.88 5.67
N ALA A 195 -15.31 -13.77 6.45
CA ALA A 195 -15.29 -13.65 7.92
C ALA A 195 -14.58 -12.35 8.34
N LEU A 196 -15.15 -11.68 9.35
CA LEU A 196 -14.63 -10.41 9.86
C LEU A 196 -13.23 -10.55 10.48
N GLY A 197 -12.92 -11.73 11.02
CA GLY A 197 -11.67 -11.97 11.74
C GLY A 197 -11.49 -10.99 12.90
N ASP A 198 -10.29 -10.43 13.01
CA ASP A 198 -9.90 -9.43 13.99
C ASP A 198 -10.22 -7.99 13.56
N GLN A 199 -10.80 -7.79 12.38
CA GLN A 199 -11.15 -6.46 11.85
C GLN A 199 -12.61 -6.10 12.16
N LYS A 200 -12.81 -4.99 12.86
CA LYS A 200 -14.14 -4.50 13.27
C LYS A 200 -14.94 -3.88 12.11
N ARG A 201 -14.27 -3.45 11.04
CA ARG A 201 -14.89 -2.83 9.86
C ARG A 201 -14.29 -3.45 8.60
N VAL A 202 -15.14 -4.01 7.78
CA VAL A 202 -14.76 -4.64 6.52
C VAL A 202 -15.13 -3.72 5.37
N MET A 203 -14.16 -3.45 4.51
CA MET A 203 -14.35 -2.77 3.25
C MET A 203 -14.19 -3.78 2.13
N THR A 204 -15.18 -3.87 1.24
CA THR A 204 -15.09 -4.74 0.06
C THR A 204 -14.25 -4.09 -1.05
N PRO A 205 -13.74 -4.87 -2.02
CA PRO A 205 -13.08 -4.29 -3.19
C PRO A 205 -13.96 -3.31 -3.96
N ALA A 206 -15.25 -3.62 -4.11
CA ALA A 206 -16.21 -2.73 -4.77
C ALA A 206 -16.40 -1.41 -4.01
N ASP A 207 -16.53 -1.48 -2.68
CA ASP A 207 -16.65 -0.28 -1.84
C ASP A 207 -15.40 0.59 -1.92
N ALA A 208 -14.21 -0.01 -1.87
CA ALA A 208 -12.95 0.71 -2.00
C ALA A 208 -12.82 1.41 -3.36
N TYR A 209 -13.29 0.76 -4.42
CA TYR A 209 -13.36 1.38 -5.74
C TYR A 209 -14.29 2.61 -5.76
N GLN A 210 -15.50 2.47 -5.22
CA GLN A 210 -16.50 3.54 -5.19
C GLN A 210 -16.03 4.76 -4.37
N ILE A 211 -15.28 4.52 -3.31
CA ILE A 211 -14.74 5.59 -2.46
C ILE A 211 -13.57 6.33 -3.14
N GLY A 212 -12.90 5.71 -4.09
CA GLY A 212 -11.82 6.33 -4.84
C GLY A 212 -10.41 5.87 -4.46
N SER A 213 -10.26 4.71 -3.79
CA SER A 213 -8.96 4.09 -3.55
C SER A 213 -8.25 3.81 -4.87
N ASP A 214 -6.95 4.02 -4.91
CA ASP A 214 -6.12 3.78 -6.10
C ASP A 214 -5.45 2.41 -6.09
N PHE A 215 -5.14 1.91 -4.89
CA PHE A 215 -4.60 0.58 -4.63
C PHE A 215 -5.36 -0.07 -3.49
N ILE A 216 -5.61 -1.36 -3.61
CA ILE A 216 -6.10 -2.17 -2.49
C ILE A 216 -5.07 -3.25 -2.14
N VAL A 217 -4.94 -3.52 -0.84
CA VAL A 217 -4.07 -4.59 -0.33
C VAL A 217 -4.92 -5.66 0.32
N VAL A 218 -4.70 -6.90 -0.10
CA VAL A 218 -5.43 -8.07 0.38
C VAL A 218 -4.43 -9.13 0.84
N GLY A 219 -4.60 -9.62 2.05
CA GLY A 219 -3.74 -10.66 2.63
C GLY A 219 -4.46 -12.01 2.72
N ARG A 220 -4.85 -12.38 3.94
CA ARG A 220 -5.44 -13.69 4.26
C ARG A 220 -6.59 -14.15 3.35
N PRO A 221 -7.51 -13.29 2.88
CA PRO A 221 -8.55 -13.71 1.96
C PRO A 221 -8.03 -14.38 0.68
N ILE A 222 -6.79 -14.11 0.29
CA ILE A 222 -6.11 -14.77 -0.83
C ILE A 222 -5.15 -15.85 -0.32
N THR A 223 -4.23 -15.48 0.57
CA THR A 223 -3.12 -16.37 0.98
C THR A 223 -3.57 -17.58 1.79
N GLN A 224 -4.68 -17.49 2.49
CA GLN A 224 -5.27 -18.58 3.29
C GLN A 224 -6.53 -19.19 2.65
N ALA A 225 -6.88 -18.80 1.43
CA ALA A 225 -7.99 -19.40 0.71
C ALA A 225 -7.69 -20.84 0.34
N THR A 226 -8.72 -21.67 0.26
CA THR A 226 -8.60 -23.06 -0.24
C THR A 226 -8.07 -23.07 -1.68
N ASN A 227 -8.49 -22.11 -2.49
CA ASN A 227 -7.96 -21.88 -3.84
C ASN A 227 -7.53 -20.42 -3.98
N PRO A 228 -6.26 -20.10 -3.69
CA PRO A 228 -5.76 -18.72 -3.76
C PRO A 228 -5.92 -18.05 -5.12
N VAL A 229 -5.72 -18.80 -6.21
CA VAL A 229 -5.85 -18.27 -7.58
C VAL A 229 -7.28 -17.83 -7.88
N ALA A 230 -8.26 -18.68 -7.53
CA ALA A 230 -9.67 -18.35 -7.69
C ALA A 230 -10.08 -17.16 -6.79
N ALA A 231 -9.59 -17.13 -5.55
CA ALA A 231 -9.84 -16.02 -4.63
C ALA A 231 -9.28 -14.70 -5.15
N TYR A 232 -8.05 -14.71 -5.66
CA TYR A 232 -7.43 -13.54 -6.29
C TYR A 232 -8.25 -13.05 -7.49
N GLN A 233 -8.64 -13.94 -8.38
CA GLN A 233 -9.42 -13.57 -9.57
C GLN A 233 -10.77 -12.98 -9.20
N ALA A 234 -11.47 -13.56 -8.24
CA ALA A 234 -12.76 -13.03 -7.76
C ALA A 234 -12.62 -11.63 -7.16
N ILE A 235 -11.58 -11.38 -6.38
CA ILE A 235 -11.29 -10.07 -5.79
C ILE A 235 -10.92 -9.06 -6.87
N LYS A 236 -10.10 -9.44 -7.83
CA LYS A 236 -9.75 -8.61 -8.98
C LYS A 236 -10.98 -8.23 -9.81
N ASP A 237 -11.87 -9.18 -10.07
CA ASP A 237 -13.11 -8.94 -10.82
C ASP A 237 -14.04 -7.97 -10.06
N GLU A 238 -14.17 -8.12 -8.75
CA GLU A 238 -14.94 -7.22 -7.91
C GLU A 238 -14.32 -5.80 -7.87
N TRP A 239 -13.01 -5.70 -7.76
CA TRP A 239 -12.27 -4.45 -7.79
C TRP A 239 -12.40 -3.70 -9.13
N THR A 240 -12.41 -4.44 -10.23
CA THR A 240 -12.38 -3.87 -11.59
C THR A 240 -13.74 -3.93 -12.30
N GLN A 241 -14.81 -4.33 -11.62
CA GLN A 241 -16.13 -4.53 -12.25
C GLN A 241 -16.66 -3.31 -13.00
N ASP A 242 -16.43 -2.11 -12.47
CA ASP A 242 -16.92 -0.85 -13.06
C ASP A 242 -15.91 -0.23 -14.06
N TRP A 243 -14.81 -0.94 -14.37
CA TRP A 243 -13.83 -0.50 -15.36
C TRP A 243 -14.18 -0.96 -16.79
N LYS A 244 -15.20 -1.82 -16.90
CA LYS A 244 -15.72 -2.34 -18.17
C LYS A 244 -16.91 -1.45 -18.64
#